data_0b0be5c60803e3c88a3928d1b8eaa640
#
_entry.id   0b0be5c60803e3c88a3928d1b8eaa640
#
_cell.length_a   1.000
_cell.length_b   1.000
_cell.length_c   1.000
_cell.angle_alpha   90.00
_cell.angle_beta   90.00
_cell.angle_gamma   90.00
#
_symmetry.space_group_name_H-M   'P 1'
#
loop_
_entity.id
_entity.type
_entity.pdbx_description
1 polymer ?
#
loop_
_entity_poly.entity_id
_entity_poly.type
_entity_poly.pdbx_seq_one_letter_code
_entity_poly.pdbx_strand_id
1 'polypeptide(L)'
;MEDDSTELQSSIDDIITQAESMIFQRLPSLPCFRNITTGTLVVGTFDYAIPNARMIRQTSVTDGNSNIIYLDHRVDSYLRDYYPNSTTTGTPEIYSTKNATTSGITITLAPTPSATLAYQVDFVAPETGLSSSNANTWIGDNAENVLLSATLFETSAFLKA
;
A
#
# COMPACT_ATOMS: atom_id res chain seq x y z
N MET A 1 6.15 -42.04 6.64
CA MET A 1 4.86 -41.54 6.11
C MET A 1 4.05 -40.72 7.12
N GLU A 2 4.37 -40.75 8.39
CA GLU A 2 3.71 -39.90 9.43
C GLU A 2 4.34 -38.51 9.59
N ASP A 3 5.57 -38.33 9.15
CA ASP A 3 6.34 -37.07 9.29
C ASP A 3 5.80 -35.96 8.37
N ASP A 4 5.45 -36.28 7.13
CA ASP A 4 4.99 -35.32 6.11
C ASP A 4 3.70 -34.60 6.50
N SER A 5 2.79 -35.28 7.25
CA SER A 5 1.52 -34.67 7.66
C SER A 5 1.70 -33.65 8.79
N THR A 6 2.67 -33.86 9.66
CA THR A 6 2.97 -32.95 10.78
C THR A 6 3.71 -31.72 10.29
N GLU A 7 4.66 -31.88 9.36
CA GLU A 7 5.35 -30.76 8.71
C GLU A 7 4.38 -29.91 7.88
N LEU A 8 3.48 -30.55 7.12
CA LEU A 8 2.46 -29.83 6.36
C LEU A 8 1.54 -29.02 7.30
N GLN A 9 1.09 -29.62 8.41
CA GLN A 9 0.26 -28.91 9.38
C GLN A 9 0.96 -27.71 10.01
N SER A 10 2.25 -27.80 10.29
CA SER A 10 3.03 -26.70 10.86
C SER A 10 3.29 -25.58 9.83
N SER A 11 3.24 -25.90 8.55
CA SER A 11 3.55 -24.98 7.44
C SER A 11 2.29 -24.40 6.77
N ILE A 12 1.09 -24.80 7.21
CA ILE A 12 -0.17 -24.37 6.54
C ILE A 12 -0.33 -22.85 6.53
N ASP A 13 -0.02 -22.18 7.63
CA ASP A 13 -0.13 -20.72 7.75
C ASP A 13 0.83 -20.01 6.80
N ASP A 14 2.02 -20.55 6.63
CA ASP A 14 3.03 -20.00 5.69
C ASP A 14 2.58 -20.22 4.23
N ILE A 15 2.02 -21.37 3.92
CA ILE A 15 1.49 -21.70 2.59
C ILE A 15 0.33 -20.76 2.22
N ILE A 16 -0.60 -20.51 3.14
CA ILE A 16 -1.70 -19.58 2.95
C ILE A 16 -1.15 -18.15 2.72
N THR A 17 -0.21 -17.72 3.54
CA THR A 17 0.43 -16.39 3.41
C THR A 17 1.12 -16.23 2.05
N GLN A 18 1.80 -17.27 1.56
CA GLN A 18 2.42 -17.26 0.23
C GLN A 18 1.37 -17.20 -0.89
N ALA A 19 0.28 -17.97 -0.77
CA ALA A 19 -0.82 -17.95 -1.72
C ALA A 19 -1.49 -16.56 -1.80
N GLU A 20 -1.78 -15.93 -0.67
CA GLU A 20 -2.31 -14.56 -0.61
C GLU A 20 -1.35 -13.54 -1.20
N SER A 21 -0.06 -13.67 -0.91
CA SER A 21 0.99 -12.82 -1.50
C SER A 21 1.08 -12.97 -3.02
N MET A 22 0.95 -14.19 -3.54
CA MET A 22 0.91 -14.46 -4.98
C MET A 22 -0.32 -13.81 -5.63
N ILE A 23 -1.49 -13.91 -5.00
CA ILE A 23 -2.73 -13.28 -5.49
C ILE A 23 -2.54 -11.76 -5.54
N PHE A 24 -2.02 -11.16 -4.47
CA PHE A 24 -1.73 -9.72 -4.44
C PHE A 24 -0.78 -9.28 -5.55
N GLN A 25 0.32 -10.03 -5.78
CA GLN A 25 1.31 -9.68 -6.81
C GLN A 25 0.74 -9.79 -8.23
N ARG A 26 -0.17 -10.73 -8.47
CA ARG A 26 -0.77 -10.95 -9.80
C ARG A 26 -1.97 -10.06 -10.06
N LEU A 27 -2.73 -9.72 -9.04
CA LEU A 27 -4.00 -9.01 -9.13
C LEU A 27 -4.07 -7.77 -8.19
N PRO A 28 -3.09 -6.85 -8.23
CA PRO A 28 -3.02 -5.72 -7.30
C PRO A 28 -4.17 -4.71 -7.47
N SER A 29 -4.97 -4.84 -8.53
CA SER A 29 -6.10 -3.97 -8.82
C SER A 29 -7.43 -4.41 -8.18
N LEU A 30 -7.45 -5.55 -7.48
CA LEU A 30 -8.65 -5.98 -6.76
C LEU A 30 -9.13 -4.92 -5.75
N PRO A 31 -10.45 -4.78 -5.56
CA PRO A 31 -11.00 -3.78 -4.64
C PRO A 31 -10.50 -3.91 -3.20
N CYS A 32 -10.27 -5.13 -2.72
CA CYS A 32 -9.79 -5.41 -1.37
C CYS A 32 -8.39 -4.85 -1.08
N PHE A 33 -7.58 -4.61 -2.12
CA PHE A 33 -6.25 -4.04 -1.99
C PHE A 33 -6.21 -2.51 -2.09
N ARG A 34 -7.37 -1.87 -2.35
CA ARG A 34 -7.48 -0.41 -2.41
C ARG A 34 -7.77 0.15 -1.04
N ASN A 35 -6.89 1.00 -0.57
CA ASN A 35 -6.97 1.62 0.73
C ASN A 35 -6.90 3.14 0.60
N ILE A 36 -7.54 3.81 1.54
CA ILE A 36 -7.51 5.27 1.64
C ILE A 36 -7.00 5.62 3.04
N THR A 37 -6.04 6.52 3.10
CA THR A 37 -5.64 7.16 4.35
C THR A 37 -5.85 8.66 4.25
N THR A 38 -6.23 9.26 5.36
CA THR A 38 -6.40 10.70 5.50
C THR A 38 -5.53 11.21 6.64
N GLY A 39 -5.13 12.46 6.56
CA GLY A 39 -4.35 13.10 7.59
C GLY A 39 -4.34 14.60 7.43
N THR A 40 -3.48 15.25 8.18
CA THR A 40 -3.34 16.71 8.18
C THR A 40 -1.90 17.07 7.84
N LEU A 41 -1.74 17.97 6.88
CA LEU A 41 -0.44 18.52 6.52
C LEU A 41 0.06 19.44 7.64
N VAL A 42 1.35 19.33 7.92
CA VAL A 42 2.03 20.20 8.90
C VAL A 42 2.84 21.23 8.14
N VAL A 43 2.69 22.50 8.51
CA VAL A 43 3.43 23.62 7.90
C VAL A 43 4.94 23.34 7.94
N GLY A 44 5.60 23.50 6.81
CA GLY A 44 7.04 23.27 6.68
C GLY A 44 7.46 21.80 6.55
N THR A 45 6.52 20.84 6.62
CA THR A 45 6.81 19.42 6.42
C THR A 45 6.39 19.01 5.02
N PHE A 46 7.31 18.42 4.26
CA PHE A 46 7.07 18.02 2.88
C PHE A 46 7.04 16.50 2.67
N ASP A 47 7.52 15.72 3.64
CA ASP A 47 7.57 14.25 3.57
C ASP A 47 6.52 13.63 4.49
N TYR A 48 5.71 12.72 3.93
CA TYR A 48 4.68 11.99 4.66
C TYR A 48 4.80 10.49 4.39
N ALA A 49 4.96 9.71 5.44
CA ALA A 49 4.99 8.25 5.34
C ALA A 49 3.56 7.71 5.22
N ILE A 50 3.33 6.84 4.23
CA ILE A 50 2.09 6.11 4.03
C ILE A 50 2.36 4.65 4.38
N PRO A 51 1.96 4.21 5.59
CA PRO A 51 2.25 2.85 6.07
C PRO A 51 1.60 1.79 5.18
N ASN A 52 2.28 0.66 5.03
CA ASN A 52 1.84 -0.52 4.29
C ASN A 52 1.59 -0.29 2.78
N ALA A 53 1.67 0.94 2.28
CA ALA A 53 1.48 1.23 0.86
C ALA A 53 2.53 0.50 0.01
N ARG A 54 2.07 -0.12 -1.09
CA ARG A 54 2.92 -0.71 -2.13
C ARG A 54 2.94 0.12 -3.40
N MET A 55 1.88 0.87 -3.63
CA MET A 55 1.75 1.78 -4.76
C MET A 55 0.79 2.91 -4.37
N ILE A 56 1.18 4.15 -4.62
CA ILE A 56 0.30 5.31 -4.50
C ILE A 56 -0.46 5.46 -5.82
N ARG A 57 -1.78 5.56 -5.74
CA ARG A 57 -2.65 5.76 -6.91
C ARG A 57 -2.96 7.23 -7.12
N GLN A 58 -3.30 7.91 -6.03
CA GLN A 58 -3.70 9.30 -6.08
C GLN A 58 -3.46 9.97 -4.73
N THR A 59 -3.10 11.24 -4.77
CA THR A 59 -3.01 12.09 -3.58
C THR A 59 -3.82 13.36 -3.83
N SER A 60 -4.59 13.79 -2.85
CA SER A 60 -5.33 15.04 -2.89
C SER A 60 -5.17 15.82 -1.59
N VAL A 61 -5.35 17.12 -1.70
CA VAL A 61 -5.34 18.05 -0.58
C VAL A 61 -6.60 18.89 -0.62
N THR A 62 -7.20 19.15 0.53
CA THR A 62 -8.34 20.05 0.64
C THR A 62 -7.84 21.43 1.04
N ASP A 63 -8.11 22.43 0.21
CA ASP A 63 -7.71 23.81 0.46
C ASP A 63 -8.55 24.48 1.56
N GLY A 64 -8.18 25.73 1.93
CA GLY A 64 -8.90 26.50 2.94
C GLY A 64 -10.36 26.86 2.58
N ASN A 65 -10.76 26.67 1.31
CA ASN A 65 -12.11 26.90 0.80
C ASN A 65 -12.90 25.60 0.63
N SER A 66 -12.39 24.48 1.14
CA SER A 66 -12.96 23.14 1.02
C SER A 66 -12.96 22.58 -0.41
N ASN A 67 -12.15 23.12 -1.31
CA ASN A 67 -11.94 22.52 -2.63
C ASN A 67 -10.93 21.39 -2.55
N ILE A 68 -11.20 20.29 -3.24
CA ILE A 68 -10.28 19.15 -3.35
C ILE A 68 -9.35 19.39 -4.54
N ILE A 69 -8.06 19.47 -4.26
CA ILE A 69 -7.00 19.61 -5.25
C ILE A 69 -6.33 18.26 -5.41
N TYR A 70 -6.42 17.66 -6.58
CA TYR A 70 -5.72 16.43 -6.92
C TYR A 70 -4.30 16.78 -7.35
N LEU A 71 -3.32 16.16 -6.68
CA LEU A 71 -1.92 16.44 -6.92
C LEU A 71 -1.40 15.63 -8.12
N ASP A 72 -0.56 16.26 -8.95
CA ASP A 72 0.11 15.59 -10.05
C ASP A 72 1.28 14.74 -9.54
N HIS A 73 1.35 13.48 -9.95
CA HIS A 73 2.51 12.64 -9.68
C HIS A 73 3.67 13.01 -10.60
N ARG A 74 4.82 13.31 -10.01
CA ARG A 74 6.07 13.59 -10.73
C ARG A 74 7.21 12.78 -10.13
N VAL A 75 8.24 12.55 -10.93
CA VAL A 75 9.48 11.92 -10.46
C VAL A 75 10.23 12.86 -9.52
N ASP A 76 10.99 12.31 -8.58
CA ASP A 76 11.71 13.10 -7.58
C ASP A 76 12.70 14.10 -8.18
N SER A 77 13.34 13.77 -9.31
CA SER A 77 14.21 14.71 -10.03
C SER A 77 13.49 15.98 -10.49
N TYR A 78 12.22 15.84 -10.93
CA TYR A 78 11.41 17.01 -11.30
C TYR A 78 11.18 17.93 -10.10
N LEU A 79 10.88 17.37 -8.92
CA LEU A 79 10.70 18.18 -7.71
C LEU A 79 11.98 18.94 -7.35
N ARG A 80 13.13 18.29 -7.47
CA ARG A 80 14.43 18.93 -7.19
C ARG A 80 14.77 20.06 -8.16
N ASP A 81 14.38 19.93 -9.41
CA ASP A 81 14.66 20.93 -10.43
C ASP A 81 13.76 22.16 -10.28
N TYR A 82 12.46 21.97 -9.98
CA TYR A 82 11.49 23.06 -9.87
C TYR A 82 11.38 23.65 -8.46
N TYR A 83 11.60 22.82 -7.44
CA TYR A 83 11.52 23.20 -6.02
C TYR A 83 12.81 22.79 -5.28
N PRO A 84 13.98 23.34 -5.69
CA PRO A 84 15.28 22.96 -5.13
C PRO A 84 15.40 23.28 -3.62
N ASN A 85 14.61 24.24 -3.15
CA ASN A 85 14.60 24.64 -1.75
C ASN A 85 13.29 24.22 -1.06
N SER A 86 13.40 23.43 0.00
CA SER A 86 12.27 23.08 0.85
C SER A 86 11.62 24.28 1.55
N THR A 87 12.28 25.43 1.55
CA THR A 87 11.76 26.71 2.06
C THR A 87 10.75 27.38 1.14
N THR A 88 10.61 26.92 -0.12
CA THR A 88 9.53 27.37 -1.01
C THR A 88 8.23 26.74 -0.53
N THR A 89 7.38 27.58 0.09
CA THR A 89 6.13 27.13 0.68
C THR A 89 4.93 27.59 -0.14
N GLY A 90 3.86 26.78 -0.10
CA GLY A 90 2.60 27.06 -0.80
C GLY A 90 1.57 25.98 -0.54
N THR A 91 0.46 26.02 -1.28
CA THR A 91 -0.45 24.88 -1.35
C THR A 91 0.19 23.82 -2.25
N PRO A 92 0.34 22.56 -1.79
CA PRO A 92 0.89 21.50 -2.63
C PRO A 92 0.10 21.30 -3.91
N GLU A 93 0.79 21.12 -5.05
CA GLU A 93 0.20 20.86 -6.36
C GLU A 93 0.70 19.56 -6.98
N ILE A 94 1.90 19.14 -6.57
CA ILE A 94 2.56 17.94 -7.08
C ILE A 94 3.09 17.09 -5.94
N TYR A 95 3.27 15.80 -6.22
CA TYR A 95 3.93 14.88 -5.29
C TYR A 95 4.86 13.94 -6.03
N SER A 96 5.86 13.45 -5.33
CA SER A 96 6.68 12.31 -5.75
C SER A 96 6.62 11.21 -4.71
N THR A 97 7.05 10.02 -5.11
CA THR A 97 7.15 8.86 -4.21
C THR A 97 8.62 8.48 -4.03
N LYS A 98 9.02 8.20 -2.79
CA LYS A 98 10.37 7.76 -2.47
C LYS A 98 10.36 6.74 -1.33
N ASN A 99 11.51 6.13 -1.08
CA ASN A 99 11.72 5.20 0.03
C ASN A 99 10.66 4.09 0.10
N ALA A 100 10.34 3.46 -1.05
CA ALA A 100 9.49 2.30 -1.07
C ALA A 100 10.18 1.15 -0.29
N THR A 101 9.58 0.75 0.82
CA THR A 101 10.06 -0.29 1.72
C THR A 101 8.95 -1.30 2.01
N THR A 102 9.28 -2.37 2.71
CA THR A 102 8.26 -3.30 3.24
C THR A 102 7.31 -2.64 4.22
N SER A 103 7.69 -1.51 4.83
CA SER A 103 6.88 -0.76 5.80
C SER A 103 5.97 0.29 5.15
N GLY A 104 6.16 0.60 3.86
CA GLY A 104 5.34 1.57 3.14
C GLY A 104 6.11 2.45 2.17
N ILE A 105 5.48 3.53 1.74
CA ILE A 105 6.01 4.51 0.79
C ILE A 105 5.99 5.89 1.44
N THR A 106 7.01 6.69 1.20
CA THR A 106 7.01 8.11 1.56
C THR A 106 6.58 8.93 0.34
N ILE A 107 5.61 9.81 0.51
CA ILE A 107 5.27 10.84 -0.47
C ILE A 107 5.97 12.14 -0.10
N THR A 108 6.50 12.83 -1.10
CA THR A 108 7.10 14.17 -0.97
C THR A 108 6.21 15.15 -1.71
N LEU A 109 5.77 16.18 -1.02
CA LEU A 109 4.87 17.20 -1.56
C LEU A 109 5.65 18.45 -2.00
N ALA A 110 5.22 19.07 -3.06
CA ALA A 110 5.76 20.34 -3.50
C ALA A 110 4.66 21.25 -4.10
N PRO A 111 4.76 22.58 -3.85
CA PRO A 111 5.61 23.21 -2.84
C PRO A 111 5.37 22.70 -1.41
N THR A 112 6.31 22.99 -0.50
CA THR A 112 6.16 22.63 0.92
C THR A 112 4.90 23.28 1.50
N PRO A 113 4.06 22.55 2.25
CA PRO A 113 2.84 23.10 2.82
C PRO A 113 3.06 24.39 3.61
N SER A 114 2.34 25.46 3.24
CA SER A 114 2.33 26.75 3.94
C SER A 114 1.22 26.87 4.99
N ALA A 115 0.27 25.95 4.98
CA ALA A 115 -0.87 25.91 5.88
C ALA A 115 -1.19 24.48 6.31
N THR A 116 -1.91 24.37 7.42
CA THR A 116 -2.46 23.08 7.89
C THR A 116 -3.68 22.73 7.05
N LEU A 117 -3.55 21.75 6.15
CA LEU A 117 -4.59 21.32 5.22
C LEU A 117 -4.87 19.83 5.39
N ALA A 118 -6.10 19.40 5.17
CA ALA A 118 -6.41 17.97 5.11
C ALA A 118 -5.85 17.36 3.83
N TYR A 119 -5.32 16.13 3.92
CA TYR A 119 -4.92 15.36 2.76
C TYR A 119 -5.56 13.98 2.74
N GLN A 120 -5.68 13.42 1.57
CA GLN A 120 -6.11 12.04 1.34
C GLN A 120 -5.17 11.36 0.35
N VAL A 121 -4.80 10.12 0.64
CA VAL A 121 -4.00 9.28 -0.24
C VAL A 121 -4.76 7.99 -0.52
N ASP A 122 -4.98 7.70 -1.80
CA ASP A 122 -5.49 6.42 -2.30
C ASP A 122 -4.27 5.56 -2.70
N PHE A 123 -4.16 4.38 -2.14
CA PHE A 123 -3.00 3.51 -2.33
C PHE A 123 -3.40 2.04 -2.39
N VAL A 124 -2.49 1.23 -2.88
CA VAL A 124 -2.61 -0.23 -2.90
C VAL A 124 -1.75 -0.81 -1.78
N ALA A 125 -2.37 -1.67 -0.97
CA ALA A 125 -1.71 -2.42 0.09
C ALA A 125 -2.27 -3.85 0.14
N PRO A 126 -1.47 -4.84 0.56
CA PRO A 126 -1.99 -6.18 0.84
C PRO A 126 -3.04 -6.10 1.94
N GLU A 127 -4.05 -6.94 1.84
CA GLU A 127 -5.01 -7.18 2.92
C GLU A 127 -4.31 -7.86 4.10
N THR A 128 -4.85 -7.69 5.30
CA THR A 128 -4.43 -8.50 6.45
C THR A 128 -4.82 -9.95 6.18
N GLY A 129 -3.83 -10.81 6.00
CA GLY A 129 -4.01 -12.20 5.60
C GLY A 129 -4.76 -13.04 6.63
N LEU A 130 -5.19 -14.22 6.21
CA LEU A 130 -5.80 -15.23 7.07
C LEU A 130 -4.82 -15.67 8.17
N SER A 131 -5.34 -15.74 9.39
CA SER A 131 -4.58 -16.22 10.55
C SER A 131 -5.54 -16.65 11.64
N SER A 132 -5.02 -17.22 12.71
CA SER A 132 -5.81 -17.56 13.89
C SER A 132 -6.50 -16.35 14.53
N SER A 133 -5.99 -15.15 14.33
CA SER A 133 -6.56 -13.87 14.80
C SER A 133 -7.40 -13.14 13.76
N ASN A 134 -7.31 -13.52 12.48
CA ASN A 134 -8.06 -12.95 11.36
C ASN A 134 -8.65 -14.08 10.51
N ALA A 135 -9.84 -14.55 10.91
CA ALA A 135 -10.50 -15.69 10.29
C ALA A 135 -11.20 -15.38 8.95
N ASN A 136 -11.41 -14.11 8.63
CA ASN A 136 -12.13 -13.68 7.44
C ASN A 136 -11.31 -12.67 6.66
N THR A 137 -11.19 -12.91 5.35
CA THR A 137 -10.60 -11.97 4.39
C THR A 137 -11.55 -11.76 3.23
N TRP A 138 -11.44 -10.62 2.54
CA TRP A 138 -12.28 -10.38 1.36
C TRP A 138 -12.09 -11.47 0.28
N ILE A 139 -10.85 -11.92 0.09
CA ILE A 139 -10.53 -12.99 -0.87
C ILE A 139 -11.18 -14.30 -0.43
N GLY A 140 -11.12 -14.63 0.85
CA GLY A 140 -11.76 -15.82 1.41
C GLY A 140 -13.27 -15.82 1.20
N ASP A 141 -13.92 -14.67 1.40
CA ASP A 141 -15.37 -14.55 1.31
C ASP A 141 -15.89 -14.40 -0.14
N ASN A 142 -15.12 -13.77 -1.03
CA ASN A 142 -15.60 -13.42 -2.37
C ASN A 142 -14.89 -14.16 -3.51
N ALA A 143 -13.76 -14.78 -3.25
CA ALA A 143 -12.93 -15.47 -4.23
C ALA A 143 -12.32 -16.77 -3.67
N GLU A 144 -13.09 -17.54 -2.91
CA GLU A 144 -12.67 -18.78 -2.23
C GLU A 144 -11.94 -19.74 -3.17
N ASN A 145 -12.47 -19.95 -4.37
CA ASN A 145 -11.86 -20.86 -5.37
C ASN A 145 -10.48 -20.39 -5.83
N VAL A 146 -10.25 -19.07 -5.87
CA VAL A 146 -8.94 -18.49 -6.24
C VAL A 146 -7.94 -18.76 -5.11
N LEU A 147 -8.36 -18.52 -3.87
CA LEU A 147 -7.52 -18.79 -2.69
C LEU A 147 -7.20 -20.27 -2.58
N LEU A 148 -8.20 -21.13 -2.72
CA LEU A 148 -8.02 -22.58 -2.67
C LEU A 148 -7.05 -23.06 -3.77
N SER A 149 -7.22 -22.60 -5.00
CA SER A 149 -6.35 -22.98 -6.12
C SER A 149 -4.91 -22.51 -5.92
N ALA A 150 -4.72 -21.28 -5.40
CA ALA A 150 -3.42 -20.76 -5.07
C ALA A 150 -2.76 -21.56 -3.94
N THR A 151 -3.49 -21.86 -2.87
CA THR A 151 -3.01 -22.68 -1.75
C THR A 151 -2.62 -24.08 -2.20
N LEU A 152 -3.43 -24.73 -3.04
CA LEU A 152 -3.11 -26.05 -3.60
C LEU A 152 -1.84 -26.01 -4.47
N PHE A 153 -1.66 -24.94 -5.24
CA PHE A 153 -0.45 -24.72 -6.03
C PHE A 153 0.78 -24.64 -5.13
N GLU A 154 0.77 -23.80 -4.11
CA GLU A 154 1.87 -23.66 -3.15
C GLU A 154 2.11 -24.95 -2.36
N THR A 155 1.07 -25.63 -1.92
CA THR A 155 1.17 -26.97 -1.27
C THR A 155 1.88 -27.98 -2.20
N SER A 156 1.53 -27.98 -3.48
CA SER A 156 2.15 -28.90 -4.44
C SER A 156 3.63 -28.59 -4.69
N ALA A 157 4.02 -27.33 -4.58
CA ALA A 157 5.42 -26.91 -4.64
C ALA A 157 6.18 -27.35 -3.38
N PHE A 158 5.59 -27.14 -2.21
CA PHE A 158 6.13 -27.55 -0.92
C PHE A 158 6.40 -29.08 -0.84
N LEU A 159 5.44 -29.90 -1.28
CA LEU A 159 5.56 -31.37 -1.25
C LEU A 159 6.57 -31.95 -2.26
N LYS A 160 7.06 -31.15 -3.21
CA LYS A 160 8.08 -31.55 -4.20
C LYS A 160 9.49 -31.09 -3.83
N ALA A 161 9.62 -30.25 -2.80
CA ALA A 161 10.90 -29.73 -2.36
C ALA A 161 11.59 -30.69 -1.38
#